data_6182b08141682aa30f2f5c0280e13059
#
_entry.id   6182b08141682aa30f2f5c0280e13059
#
_cell.length_a   1.000
_cell.length_b   1.000
_cell.length_c   1.000
_cell.angle_alpha   90.00
_cell.angle_beta   90.00
_cell.angle_gamma   90.00
#
_symmetry.space_group_name_H-M   'P 1'
#
loop_
_entity.id
_entity.type
_entity.pdbx_description
1 polymer ?
#
loop_
_entity_poly.entity_id
_entity_poly.type
_entity_poly.pdbx_seq_one_letter_code
_entity_poly.pdbx_strand_id
1 'polypeptide(L)'
;MMKKKTALVLTLAMVFSLAPLSAYADTLTAVGGTASHDVTATYVDGSSGGAGGAGGKVYSVDITWGDMAFTYTAEAGIWDPTTHKTTGAEGGVWKVDKEGGNTITVTNHSNTDVTAAFNYAPAEGFTGISGSFDNALLNLPTAVGTAVEAAPKGTASLSLDGALDSAATTSTKIGTITVTLN
;
A
#
# COMPACT_ATOMS: atom_id res chain seq x y z
N MET A 1 -67.56 5.92 -8.74
CA MET A 1 -66.52 6.51 -9.56
C MET A 1 -65.18 6.48 -8.77
N MET A 2 -64.43 5.39 -8.91
CA MET A 2 -63.21 5.15 -8.14
C MET A 2 -62.00 5.72 -8.88
N LYS A 3 -61.31 6.72 -8.29
CA LYS A 3 -60.07 7.28 -8.83
C LYS A 3 -58.90 6.35 -8.48
N LYS A 4 -58.36 5.69 -9.49
CA LYS A 4 -57.14 4.89 -9.39
C LYS A 4 -55.95 5.84 -9.22
N LYS A 5 -55.22 5.77 -8.09
CA LYS A 5 -53.94 6.47 -7.86
C LYS A 5 -52.86 5.59 -8.44
N THR A 6 -52.26 5.99 -9.53
CA THR A 6 -51.09 5.33 -10.10
C THR A 6 -49.87 5.78 -9.31
N ALA A 7 -49.26 4.86 -8.59
CA ALA A 7 -47.96 5.09 -7.93
C ALA A 7 -46.86 4.93 -8.98
N LEU A 8 -46.15 6.01 -9.25
CA LEU A 8 -44.98 6.03 -10.10
C LEU A 8 -43.80 5.52 -9.23
N VAL A 9 -43.39 4.27 -9.46
CA VAL A 9 -42.18 3.72 -8.88
C VAL A 9 -41.01 4.18 -9.74
N LEU A 10 -40.28 5.17 -9.25
CA LEU A 10 -39.02 5.60 -9.85
C LEU A 10 -37.91 4.62 -9.45
N THR A 11 -37.64 3.66 -10.31
CA THR A 11 -36.50 2.76 -10.15
C THR A 11 -35.25 3.52 -10.55
N LEU A 12 -34.48 4.00 -9.55
CA LEU A 12 -33.15 4.55 -9.77
C LEU A 12 -32.20 3.37 -10.06
N ALA A 13 -31.96 3.11 -11.35
CA ALA A 13 -30.94 2.18 -11.77
C ALA A 13 -29.57 2.85 -11.52
N MET A 14 -28.93 2.50 -10.41
CA MET A 14 -27.50 2.78 -10.23
C MET A 14 -26.73 1.91 -11.23
N VAL A 15 -26.26 2.53 -12.29
CA VAL A 15 -25.27 1.92 -13.17
C VAL A 15 -23.93 1.95 -12.42
N PHE A 16 -23.60 0.90 -11.70
CA PHE A 16 -22.24 0.66 -11.29
C PHE A 16 -21.44 0.33 -12.56
N SER A 17 -20.67 1.29 -13.06
CA SER A 17 -19.59 0.99 -13.98
C SER A 17 -18.58 0.15 -13.22
N LEU A 18 -18.64 -1.17 -13.42
CA LEU A 18 -17.53 -2.05 -13.04
C LEU A 18 -16.33 -1.67 -13.92
N ALA A 19 -15.51 -0.76 -13.43
CA ALA A 19 -14.12 -0.75 -13.88
C ALA A 19 -13.56 -2.16 -13.57
N PRO A 20 -12.75 -2.75 -14.47
CA PRO A 20 -12.12 -4.02 -14.16
C PRO A 20 -11.24 -3.81 -12.93
N LEU A 21 -11.71 -4.28 -11.78
CA LEU A 21 -10.88 -4.46 -10.61
C LEU A 21 -9.81 -5.44 -11.04
N SER A 22 -8.61 -4.95 -11.29
CA SER A 22 -7.43 -5.78 -11.28
C SER A 22 -7.34 -6.34 -9.86
N ALA A 23 -7.97 -7.50 -9.67
CA ALA A 23 -7.83 -8.24 -8.43
C ALA A 23 -6.35 -8.63 -8.35
N TYR A 24 -5.56 -7.85 -7.62
CA TYR A 24 -4.27 -8.32 -7.12
C TYR A 24 -4.62 -9.38 -6.09
N ALA A 25 -4.63 -10.64 -6.54
CA ALA A 25 -4.76 -11.77 -5.64
C ALA A 25 -3.43 -11.86 -4.87
N ASP A 26 -3.44 -11.47 -3.61
CA ASP A 26 -2.33 -11.78 -2.71
C ASP A 26 -2.24 -13.31 -2.60
N THR A 27 -1.22 -13.88 -3.21
CA THR A 27 -0.96 -15.32 -3.09
C THR A 27 -0.21 -15.55 -1.78
N LEU A 28 -0.91 -15.94 -0.73
CA LEU A 28 -0.30 -16.38 0.52
C LEU A 28 0.33 -17.75 0.29
N THR A 29 1.66 -17.83 0.24
CA THR A 29 2.43 -19.06 0.01
C THR A 29 2.90 -19.74 1.29
N ALA A 30 2.56 -19.20 2.46
CA ALA A 30 2.95 -19.77 3.75
C ALA A 30 1.76 -19.89 4.71
N VAL A 31 1.78 -20.97 5.50
CA VAL A 31 0.84 -21.16 6.61
C VAL A 31 1.11 -20.10 7.69
N GLY A 32 0.10 -19.28 7.99
CA GLY A 32 0.21 -18.19 8.96
C GLY A 32 0.45 -16.80 8.33
N GLY A 33 0.52 -16.70 7.00
CA GLY A 33 0.55 -15.41 6.32
C GLY A 33 -0.78 -14.67 6.49
N THR A 34 -0.70 -13.38 6.83
CA THR A 34 -1.85 -12.47 6.85
C THR A 34 -1.75 -11.54 5.65
N ALA A 35 -2.77 -11.53 4.80
CA ALA A 35 -2.95 -10.47 3.83
C ALA A 35 -3.82 -9.39 4.47
N SER A 36 -3.37 -8.15 4.44
CA SER A 36 -4.18 -7.01 4.85
C SER A 36 -4.68 -6.34 3.58
N HIS A 37 -5.97 -6.41 3.33
CA HIS A 37 -6.62 -5.55 2.36
C HIS A 37 -7.18 -4.35 3.11
N ASP A 38 -6.81 -3.16 2.65
CA ASP A 38 -7.43 -1.95 3.17
C ASP A 38 -8.89 -1.92 2.74
N VAL A 39 -9.78 -1.86 3.72
CA VAL A 39 -11.19 -1.57 3.45
C VAL A 39 -11.31 -0.07 3.26
N THR A 40 -11.49 0.38 2.02
CA THR A 40 -11.83 1.77 1.75
C THR A 40 -13.28 2.00 2.19
N ALA A 41 -13.48 2.77 3.27
CA ALA A 41 -14.78 3.25 3.68
C ALA A 41 -14.98 4.66 3.12
N THR A 42 -16.06 4.86 2.37
CA THR A 42 -16.51 6.20 2.02
C THR A 42 -17.43 6.69 3.12
N TYR A 43 -17.01 7.70 3.86
CA TYR A 43 -17.88 8.40 4.79
C TYR A 43 -18.65 9.49 4.05
N VAL A 44 -19.97 9.34 3.97
CA VAL A 44 -20.85 10.37 3.46
C VAL A 44 -21.55 10.99 4.66
N ASP A 45 -21.28 12.29 4.92
CA ASP A 45 -22.07 13.04 5.89
C ASP A 45 -23.52 13.16 5.39
N GLY A 46 -24.44 12.47 6.09
CA GLY A 46 -25.86 12.41 5.74
C GLY A 46 -26.63 13.72 5.94
N SER A 47 -25.97 14.82 6.31
CA SER A 47 -26.64 16.13 6.54
C SER A 47 -27.06 16.86 5.27
N SER A 48 -26.71 16.34 4.06
CA SER A 48 -27.08 16.94 2.78
C SER A 48 -27.30 15.84 1.74
N GLY A 49 -28.51 15.36 1.64
CA GLY A 49 -29.06 14.39 0.71
C GLY A 49 -28.30 14.08 -0.56
N GLY A 50 -27.50 13.00 -0.55
CA GLY A 50 -26.82 12.46 -1.71
C GLY A 50 -25.29 12.51 -1.58
N ALA A 51 -24.62 11.51 -2.11
CA ALA A 51 -23.17 11.46 -2.19
C ALA A 51 -22.63 12.73 -2.86
N GLY A 52 -21.92 13.57 -2.08
CA GLY A 52 -21.37 14.82 -2.61
C GLY A 52 -22.24 16.05 -2.49
N GLY A 53 -23.18 16.13 -1.54
CA GLY A 53 -23.86 17.39 -1.21
C GLY A 53 -22.83 18.49 -0.88
N ALA A 54 -23.09 19.73 -1.34
CA ALA A 54 -22.19 20.87 -1.22
C ALA A 54 -21.77 21.12 0.24
N GLY A 55 -20.59 20.60 0.65
CA GLY A 55 -20.00 20.77 1.96
C GLY A 55 -19.53 19.51 2.69
N GLY A 56 -19.95 18.31 2.31
CA GLY A 56 -19.48 17.06 2.91
C GLY A 56 -18.11 16.62 2.36
N LYS A 57 -17.18 16.20 3.24
CA LYS A 57 -15.93 15.57 2.85
C LYS A 57 -16.19 14.12 2.45
N VAL A 58 -15.74 13.76 1.26
CA VAL A 58 -15.78 12.39 0.74
C VAL A 58 -14.35 11.94 0.54
N TYR A 59 -13.97 10.85 1.19
CA TYR A 59 -12.65 10.26 1.07
C TYR A 59 -12.70 9.06 0.13
N SER A 60 -11.85 9.04 -0.88
CA SER A 60 -11.64 7.93 -1.81
C SER A 60 -10.19 7.96 -2.24
N VAL A 61 -9.42 6.95 -1.84
CA VAL A 61 -7.98 6.87 -2.07
C VAL A 61 -7.63 5.48 -2.57
N ASP A 62 -6.96 5.43 -3.70
CA ASP A 62 -6.43 4.19 -4.26
C ASP A 62 -4.96 4.02 -3.86
N ILE A 63 -4.61 2.81 -3.40
CA ILE A 63 -3.25 2.43 -3.05
C ILE A 63 -2.82 1.28 -3.94
N THR A 64 -1.77 1.49 -4.74
CA THR A 64 -1.17 0.46 -5.58
C THR A 64 0.20 0.09 -5.02
N TRP A 65 0.41 -1.19 -4.81
CA TRP A 65 1.64 -1.75 -4.24
C TRP A 65 2.55 -2.31 -5.33
N GLY A 66 3.85 -2.10 -5.18
CA GLY A 66 4.84 -2.91 -5.88
C GLY A 66 4.92 -4.33 -5.29
N ASP A 67 5.74 -5.17 -5.87
CA ASP A 67 5.87 -6.58 -5.46
C ASP A 67 6.44 -6.73 -4.03
N MET A 68 7.10 -5.69 -3.51
CA MET A 68 7.76 -5.65 -2.19
C MET A 68 8.71 -6.83 -1.95
N ALA A 69 9.32 -7.32 -3.02
CA ALA A 69 10.26 -8.42 -3.03
C ALA A 69 11.69 -7.88 -3.07
N PHE A 70 12.52 -8.38 -2.15
CA PHE A 70 13.90 -7.95 -1.99
C PHE A 70 14.81 -9.15 -1.86
N THR A 71 16.01 -9.04 -2.43
CA THR A 71 17.11 -9.98 -2.24
C THR A 71 18.18 -9.30 -1.40
N TYR A 72 18.61 -9.99 -0.35
CA TYR A 72 19.77 -9.60 0.44
C TYR A 72 20.98 -10.43 0.01
N THR A 73 22.05 -9.75 -0.37
CA THR A 73 23.33 -10.40 -0.68
C THR A 73 24.30 -10.08 0.45
N ALA A 74 24.64 -11.09 1.23
CA ALA A 74 25.65 -10.96 2.28
C ALA A 74 27.03 -10.73 1.65
N GLU A 75 27.85 -9.94 2.31
CA GLU A 75 29.23 -9.76 1.92
C GLU A 75 30.03 -11.04 2.22
N ALA A 76 30.74 -11.53 1.22
CA ALA A 76 31.58 -12.71 1.38
C ALA A 76 32.84 -12.32 2.16
N GLY A 77 32.97 -12.81 3.36
CA GLY A 77 34.22 -12.65 4.11
C GLY A 77 35.37 -13.46 3.52
N ILE A 78 36.56 -13.04 3.79
CA ILE A 78 37.79 -13.73 3.42
C ILE A 78 38.18 -14.70 4.56
N TRP A 79 38.26 -15.98 4.26
CA TRP A 79 38.75 -16.98 5.21
C TRP A 79 40.28 -16.87 5.36
N ASP A 80 40.74 -16.68 6.60
CA ASP A 80 42.16 -16.71 6.92
C ASP A 80 42.52 -18.10 7.53
N PRO A 81 43.27 -18.92 6.80
CA PRO A 81 43.62 -20.26 7.27
C PRO A 81 44.63 -20.24 8.44
N THR A 82 45.26 -19.10 8.72
CA THR A 82 46.24 -18.97 9.82
C THR A 82 45.54 -18.72 11.16
N THR A 83 44.48 -17.94 11.13
CA THR A 83 43.74 -17.58 12.35
C THR A 83 42.43 -18.37 12.50
N HIS A 84 42.06 -19.17 11.50
CA HIS A 84 40.76 -19.87 11.39
C HIS A 84 39.56 -18.93 11.60
N LYS A 85 39.65 -17.72 11.08
CA LYS A 85 38.57 -16.71 11.14
C LYS A 85 38.25 -16.20 9.76
N THR A 86 36.97 -15.83 9.58
CA THR A 86 36.54 -15.08 8.43
C THR A 86 36.54 -13.58 8.80
N THR A 87 37.21 -12.78 8.01
CA THR A 87 37.28 -11.29 8.17
C THR A 87 36.63 -10.61 7.01
N GLY A 88 36.06 -9.40 7.22
CA GLY A 88 35.42 -8.61 6.18
C GLY A 88 34.01 -9.07 5.77
N ALA A 89 33.40 -9.97 6.55
CA ALA A 89 31.99 -10.39 6.36
C ALA A 89 31.01 -9.45 7.09
N GLU A 90 31.35 -8.16 7.15
CA GLU A 90 30.51 -7.17 7.83
C GLU A 90 29.67 -6.41 6.81
N GLY A 91 28.39 -6.72 6.78
CA GLY A 91 27.45 -6.04 5.92
C GLY A 91 26.87 -6.91 4.82
N GLY A 92 26.10 -6.30 3.99
CA GLY A 92 25.44 -6.87 2.83
C GLY A 92 24.58 -5.83 2.15
N VAL A 93 24.06 -6.17 0.98
CA VAL A 93 23.30 -5.22 0.16
C VAL A 93 21.90 -5.75 -0.09
N TRP A 94 20.91 -4.93 0.23
CA TRP A 94 19.53 -5.12 -0.17
C TRP A 94 19.32 -4.66 -1.61
N LYS A 95 18.65 -5.46 -2.39
CA LYS A 95 18.27 -5.16 -3.77
C LYS A 95 16.81 -5.45 -3.97
N VAL A 96 16.13 -4.55 -4.65
CA VAL A 96 14.76 -4.80 -5.14
C VAL A 96 14.85 -5.79 -6.29
N ASP A 97 14.04 -6.84 -6.26
CA ASP A 97 14.11 -7.90 -7.27
C ASP A 97 13.66 -7.41 -8.65
N LYS A 98 12.78 -6.41 -8.68
CA LYS A 98 12.23 -5.82 -9.90
C LYS A 98 12.22 -4.30 -9.78
N GLU A 99 12.59 -3.61 -10.85
CA GLU A 99 12.56 -2.15 -10.89
C GLU A 99 11.19 -1.61 -10.51
N GLY A 100 11.15 -0.68 -9.56
CA GLY A 100 9.91 -0.11 -8.99
C GLY A 100 9.13 -1.05 -8.09
N GLY A 101 9.60 -2.27 -7.85
CA GLY A 101 8.91 -3.26 -6.99
C GLY A 101 8.80 -2.87 -5.52
N ASN A 102 9.59 -1.90 -5.07
CA ASN A 102 9.53 -1.33 -3.71
C ASN A 102 8.67 -0.06 -3.60
N THR A 103 7.92 0.29 -4.63
CA THR A 103 7.18 1.56 -4.71
C THR A 103 5.70 1.36 -4.40
N ILE A 104 5.16 2.26 -3.57
CA ILE A 104 3.74 2.39 -3.28
C ILE A 104 3.25 3.65 -3.98
N THR A 105 2.18 3.56 -4.74
CA THR A 105 1.52 4.70 -5.36
C THR A 105 0.20 4.96 -4.65
N VAL A 106 -0.03 6.19 -4.23
CA VAL A 106 -1.28 6.66 -3.62
C VAL A 106 -1.91 7.67 -4.55
N THR A 107 -3.19 7.46 -4.90
CA THR A 107 -3.97 8.38 -5.75
C THR A 107 -5.16 8.89 -4.95
N ASN A 108 -5.31 10.21 -4.87
CA ASN A 108 -6.41 10.86 -4.16
C ASN A 108 -7.56 11.20 -5.11
N HIS A 109 -8.68 10.52 -4.96
CA HIS A 109 -9.96 10.80 -5.64
C HIS A 109 -10.97 11.53 -4.74
N SER A 110 -10.51 12.01 -3.58
CA SER A 110 -11.34 12.68 -2.59
C SER A 110 -11.67 14.13 -3.01
N ASN A 111 -12.77 14.67 -2.51
CA ASN A 111 -13.07 16.11 -2.62
C ASN A 111 -12.35 16.94 -1.53
N THR A 112 -11.34 16.40 -0.88
CA THR A 112 -10.52 17.04 0.16
C THR A 112 -9.08 16.59 0.02
N ASP A 113 -8.16 17.36 0.59
CA ASP A 113 -6.76 16.97 0.70
C ASP A 113 -6.63 15.74 1.60
N VAL A 114 -5.63 14.90 1.30
CA VAL A 114 -5.34 13.68 2.04
C VAL A 114 -3.84 13.62 2.32
N THR A 115 -3.47 13.23 3.54
CA THR A 115 -2.10 12.90 3.90
C THR A 115 -1.99 11.39 4.11
N ALA A 116 -1.10 10.72 3.36
CA ALA A 116 -0.77 9.31 3.55
C ALA A 116 0.57 9.19 4.30
N ALA A 117 0.56 8.49 5.43
CA ALA A 117 1.74 8.20 6.23
C ALA A 117 2.14 6.73 6.07
N PHE A 118 3.43 6.47 5.88
CA PHE A 118 3.99 5.12 5.68
C PHE A 118 4.83 4.71 6.87
N ASN A 119 4.62 3.48 7.33
CA ASN A 119 5.42 2.88 8.39
C ASN A 119 5.79 1.44 8.03
N TYR A 120 7.03 1.05 8.32
CA TYR A 120 7.49 -0.33 8.26
C TYR A 120 7.65 -0.88 9.67
N ALA A 121 7.17 -2.10 9.89
CA ALA A 121 7.35 -2.84 11.13
C ALA A 121 8.00 -4.20 10.80
N PRO A 122 9.18 -4.53 11.39
CA PRO A 122 9.80 -5.83 11.18
C PRO A 122 8.94 -6.94 11.75
N ALA A 123 8.98 -8.12 11.12
CA ALA A 123 8.35 -9.31 11.64
C ALA A 123 9.13 -9.86 12.86
N GLU A 124 8.46 -10.70 13.65
CA GLU A 124 9.13 -11.44 14.73
C GLU A 124 10.30 -12.27 14.17
N GLY A 125 11.44 -12.21 14.82
CA GLY A 125 12.68 -12.85 14.36
C GLY A 125 13.51 -12.01 13.38
N PHE A 126 12.98 -10.88 12.88
CA PHE A 126 13.67 -9.99 11.94
C PHE A 126 13.83 -8.55 12.48
N THR A 127 13.87 -8.41 13.80
CA THR A 127 13.95 -7.10 14.49
C THR A 127 15.23 -6.31 14.19
N GLY A 128 16.26 -6.98 13.64
CA GLY A 128 17.48 -6.33 13.16
C GLY A 128 17.34 -5.67 11.77
N ILE A 129 16.21 -5.88 11.07
CA ILE A 129 15.95 -5.28 9.78
C ILE A 129 15.08 -4.06 9.98
N SER A 130 15.52 -2.92 9.48
CA SER A 130 14.77 -1.67 9.46
C SER A 130 14.36 -1.30 8.04
N GLY A 131 13.23 -0.58 7.93
CA GLY A 131 12.75 -0.04 6.68
C GLY A 131 12.52 1.46 6.77
N SER A 132 12.89 2.17 5.74
CA SER A 132 12.65 3.62 5.60
C SER A 132 12.03 3.94 4.25
N PHE A 133 11.23 5.00 4.21
CA PHE A 133 10.61 5.50 2.99
C PHE A 133 11.30 6.79 2.56
N ASP A 134 11.52 6.95 1.25
CA ASP A 134 12.01 8.21 0.66
C ASP A 134 11.02 9.35 0.93
N ASN A 135 9.71 9.05 0.94
CA ASN A 135 8.63 9.93 1.31
C ASN A 135 7.77 9.25 2.40
N ALA A 136 8.11 9.45 3.67
CA ALA A 136 7.34 8.88 4.79
C ALA A 136 5.94 9.51 4.93
N LEU A 137 5.72 10.70 4.34
CA LEU A 137 4.44 11.42 4.30
C LEU A 137 4.21 11.95 2.88
N LEU A 138 3.06 11.59 2.29
CA LEU A 138 2.58 12.16 1.03
C LEU A 138 1.38 13.07 1.30
N ASN A 139 1.50 14.34 0.91
CA ASN A 139 0.40 15.30 0.95
C ASN A 139 -0.19 15.39 -0.46
N LEU A 140 -1.40 14.90 -0.63
CA LEU A 140 -2.10 14.85 -1.90
C LEU A 140 -3.24 15.86 -1.88
N PRO A 141 -3.25 16.86 -2.77
CA PRO A 141 -4.35 17.81 -2.85
C PRO A 141 -5.66 17.13 -3.27
N THR A 142 -6.77 17.85 -3.07
CA THR A 142 -8.09 17.42 -3.51
C THR A 142 -8.14 17.12 -5.00
N ALA A 143 -8.96 16.15 -5.41
CA ALA A 143 -9.23 15.85 -6.81
C ALA A 143 -10.30 16.77 -7.43
N VAL A 144 -10.85 17.73 -6.68
CA VAL A 144 -11.86 18.66 -7.19
C VAL A 144 -11.31 19.45 -8.39
N GLY A 145 -12.05 19.41 -9.49
CA GLY A 145 -11.68 20.12 -10.74
C GLY A 145 -10.66 19.37 -11.61
N THR A 146 -10.24 18.17 -11.23
CA THR A 146 -9.38 17.32 -12.07
C THR A 146 -10.21 16.27 -12.84
N ALA A 147 -9.70 15.84 -14.00
CA ALA A 147 -10.20 14.60 -14.63
C ALA A 147 -9.82 13.39 -13.78
N VAL A 148 -10.58 12.29 -13.89
CA VAL A 148 -10.35 11.08 -13.07
C VAL A 148 -8.93 10.54 -13.26
N GLU A 149 -8.45 10.53 -14.52
CA GLU A 149 -7.12 10.04 -14.89
C GLU A 149 -5.99 10.98 -14.44
N ALA A 150 -6.32 12.25 -14.16
CA ALA A 150 -5.41 13.27 -13.68
C ALA A 150 -5.50 13.50 -12.17
N ALA A 151 -6.15 12.59 -11.44
CA ALA A 151 -6.25 12.67 -9.99
C ALA A 151 -4.86 12.79 -9.34
N PRO A 152 -4.71 13.62 -8.30
CA PRO A 152 -3.45 13.83 -7.61
C PRO A 152 -2.89 12.51 -7.08
N LYS A 153 -1.62 12.24 -7.40
CA LYS A 153 -0.94 11.01 -6.97
C LYS A 153 0.48 11.29 -6.50
N GLY A 154 0.95 10.44 -5.61
CA GLY A 154 2.31 10.46 -5.10
C GLY A 154 2.84 9.05 -4.89
N THR A 155 4.15 8.94 -4.76
CA THR A 155 4.83 7.65 -4.57
C THR A 155 5.72 7.69 -3.33
N ALA A 156 5.84 6.55 -2.67
CA ALA A 156 6.80 6.30 -1.62
C ALA A 156 7.51 4.99 -1.89
N SER A 157 8.85 4.98 -1.80
CA SER A 157 9.66 3.80 -2.04
C SER A 157 10.31 3.33 -0.75
N LEU A 158 10.18 2.03 -0.46
CA LEU A 158 10.80 1.40 0.70
C LEU A 158 12.26 1.08 0.41
N SER A 159 13.13 1.41 1.35
CA SER A 159 14.50 0.93 1.44
C SER A 159 14.68 0.12 2.73
N LEU A 160 15.40 -1.00 2.64
CA LEU A 160 15.71 -1.86 3.78
C LEU A 160 17.16 -1.71 4.19
N ASP A 161 17.41 -1.85 5.50
CA ASP A 161 18.74 -1.89 6.10
C ASP A 161 18.79 -2.96 7.17
N GLY A 162 20.00 -3.40 7.51
CA GLY A 162 20.24 -4.49 8.45
C GLY A 162 20.56 -5.83 7.76
N ALA A 163 21.10 -6.77 8.49
CA ALA A 163 21.51 -8.07 7.97
C ALA A 163 20.36 -9.09 8.02
N LEU A 164 20.20 -9.85 6.93
CA LEU A 164 19.32 -11.00 6.89
C LEU A 164 20.11 -12.26 7.26
N ASP A 165 19.55 -13.09 8.15
CA ASP A 165 20.15 -14.36 8.53
C ASP A 165 20.23 -15.32 7.33
N SER A 166 21.33 -16.05 7.22
CA SER A 166 21.59 -17.04 6.19
C SER A 166 20.60 -18.22 6.17
N ALA A 167 19.82 -18.40 7.24
CA ALA A 167 18.75 -19.40 7.31
C ALA A 167 17.54 -19.04 6.43
N ALA A 168 17.38 -17.79 6.03
CA ALA A 168 16.30 -17.32 5.15
C ALA A 168 16.62 -17.61 3.66
N THR A 169 16.73 -18.89 3.30
CA THR A 169 17.05 -19.33 1.92
C THR A 169 15.86 -19.37 0.97
N THR A 170 14.65 -19.16 1.48
CA THR A 170 13.41 -19.08 0.71
C THR A 170 12.75 -17.73 0.93
N SER A 171 11.83 -17.36 0.04
CA SER A 171 11.03 -16.13 0.22
C SER A 171 10.34 -16.13 1.59
N THR A 172 10.72 -15.20 2.45
CA THR A 172 10.30 -15.14 3.85
C THR A 172 9.75 -13.74 4.14
N LYS A 173 8.64 -13.67 4.89
CA LYS A 173 8.09 -12.40 5.34
C LYS A 173 8.99 -11.80 6.42
N ILE A 174 9.63 -10.67 6.11
CA ILE A 174 10.55 -9.95 7.02
C ILE A 174 9.92 -8.76 7.72
N GLY A 175 8.75 -8.29 7.27
CA GLY A 175 8.07 -7.14 7.87
C GLY A 175 6.69 -6.88 7.28
N THR A 176 6.09 -5.80 7.75
CA THR A 176 4.79 -5.31 7.28
C THR A 176 4.85 -3.81 7.08
N ILE A 177 4.26 -3.33 6.00
CA ILE A 177 4.06 -1.91 5.74
C ILE A 177 2.63 -1.54 6.12
N THR A 178 2.48 -0.41 6.78
CA THR A 178 1.17 0.18 7.10
C THR A 178 1.09 1.55 6.45
N VAL A 179 -0.02 1.80 5.74
CA VAL A 179 -0.39 3.13 5.24
C VAL A 179 -1.55 3.64 6.08
N THR A 180 -1.39 4.84 6.61
CA THR A 180 -2.43 5.53 7.40
C THR A 180 -2.82 6.81 6.69
N LEU A 181 -4.13 7.01 6.49
CA LEU A 181 -4.68 8.26 5.94
C LEU A 181 -5.11 9.18 7.08
N ASN A 182 -4.76 10.47 6.94
CA ASN A 182 -5.07 11.54 7.90
C ASN A 182 -5.73 12.72 7.18
#